data_eda8d5706177f5dc0136a913475f16a0
#
_entry.id   eda8d5706177f5dc0136a913475f16a0
#
_cell.length_a   1.000
_cell.length_b   1.000
_cell.length_c   1.000
_cell.angle_alpha   90.00
_cell.angle_beta   90.00
_cell.angle_gamma   90.00
#
_symmetry.space_group_name_H-M   'P 1'
#
loop_
_entity.id
_entity.type
_entity.pdbx_description
1 polymer ?
#
loop_
_entity_poly.entity_id
_entity_poly.type
_entity_poly.pdbx_seq_one_letter_code
_entity_poly.pdbx_strand_id
1 'polypeptide(L)'
;YYNWASGKMEKCILCYPRIESGLPPVCFHSCVGKIRSFGLIFYDMDRVEEAALADDHDLVEAQRDIILDPFDPEVIKGAKESGISDDWIDAAQRSPIYQIVKKWELALPLHPEFRTLPSLFYIPPLAPITTSAGKNTPTGDDIFGMDEPSDGPLLSLDELGKFRVPLKYLASMFGAGNEEVVKKTLLRQLAVRHYSRSIRVD
;
A
#
# COMPACT_ATOMS: atom_id res chain seq x y z
N TYR A 1 8.20 -3.64 -21.78
CA TYR A 1 7.91 -3.00 -23.07
C TYR A 1 8.99 -3.39 -24.10
N TYR A 2 8.65 -3.23 -25.38
CA TYR A 2 9.60 -3.46 -26.46
C TYR A 2 10.26 -2.13 -26.86
N ASN A 3 11.60 -2.11 -26.79
CA ASN A 3 12.38 -0.94 -27.20
C ASN A 3 12.68 -1.04 -28.70
N TRP A 4 11.98 -0.25 -29.49
CA TRP A 4 12.12 -0.24 -30.96
C TRP A 4 13.48 0.23 -31.45
N ALA A 5 14.19 1.04 -30.67
CA ALA A 5 15.52 1.52 -31.05
C ALA A 5 16.60 0.44 -30.87
N SER A 6 16.51 -0.37 -29.82
CA SER A 6 17.46 -1.45 -29.54
C SER A 6 17.03 -2.81 -30.08
N GLY A 7 15.76 -2.97 -30.49
CA GLY A 7 15.19 -4.23 -30.94
C GLY A 7 15.03 -5.28 -29.83
N LYS A 8 14.98 -4.86 -28.56
CA LYS A 8 14.96 -5.75 -27.40
C LYS A 8 13.75 -5.54 -26.50
N MET A 9 13.33 -6.62 -25.84
CA MET A 9 12.40 -6.55 -24.74
C MET A 9 13.09 -6.01 -23.48
N GLU A 10 12.49 -5.00 -22.87
CA GLU A 10 12.98 -4.38 -21.64
C GLU A 10 11.91 -4.45 -20.56
N LYS A 11 12.32 -4.58 -19.31
CA LYS A 11 11.46 -4.51 -18.15
C LYS A 11 11.89 -3.38 -17.21
N CYS A 12 11.03 -3.01 -16.29
CA CYS A 12 11.32 -2.00 -15.30
C CYS A 12 12.55 -2.39 -14.46
N ILE A 13 13.53 -1.48 -14.38
CA ILE A 13 14.72 -1.59 -13.54
C ILE A 13 14.60 -0.79 -12.25
N LEU A 14 13.39 -0.37 -11.89
CA LEU A 14 13.06 0.47 -10.72
C LEU A 14 13.84 1.80 -10.68
N CYS A 15 14.24 2.33 -11.85
CA CYS A 15 15.10 3.52 -11.97
C CYS A 15 16.39 3.42 -11.13
N TYR A 16 17.03 2.26 -11.14
CA TYR A 16 18.23 1.96 -10.38
C TYR A 16 19.28 3.10 -10.35
N PRO A 17 19.64 3.78 -11.46
CA PRO A 17 20.61 4.88 -11.42
C PRO A 17 20.13 6.07 -10.58
N ARG A 18 18.81 6.28 -10.46
CA ARG A 18 18.26 7.33 -9.59
C ARG A 18 18.33 6.93 -8.12
N ILE A 19 18.06 5.66 -7.81
CA ILE A 19 18.13 5.12 -6.45
C ILE A 19 19.56 5.24 -5.92
N GLU A 20 20.55 4.92 -6.72
CA GLU A 20 21.97 5.10 -6.36
C GLU A 20 22.36 6.56 -6.10
N SER A 21 21.68 7.50 -6.75
CA SER A 21 21.85 8.94 -6.50
C SER A 21 21.00 9.47 -5.33
N GLY A 22 20.33 8.60 -4.57
CA GLY A 22 19.42 8.99 -3.48
C GLY A 22 18.10 9.59 -3.94
N LEU A 23 17.73 9.43 -5.22
CA LEU A 23 16.48 9.92 -5.79
C LEU A 23 15.46 8.79 -5.93
N PRO A 24 14.16 9.03 -5.67
CA PRO A 24 13.14 8.02 -5.88
C PRO A 24 12.95 7.71 -7.37
N PRO A 25 12.41 6.51 -7.70
CA PRO A 25 11.98 6.19 -9.05
C PRO A 25 11.02 7.24 -9.62
N VAL A 26 11.09 7.51 -10.93
CA VAL A 26 10.29 8.57 -11.56
C VAL A 26 8.79 8.41 -11.31
N CYS A 27 8.26 7.19 -11.40
CA CYS A 27 6.85 6.90 -11.16
C CYS A 27 6.39 7.17 -9.72
N PHE A 28 7.30 7.15 -8.73
CA PHE A 28 7.03 7.56 -7.36
C PHE A 28 7.09 9.08 -7.22
N HIS A 29 8.11 9.69 -7.83
CA HIS A 29 8.29 11.14 -7.82
C HIS A 29 7.10 11.86 -8.46
N SER A 30 6.64 11.39 -9.61
CA SER A 30 5.53 11.97 -10.38
C SER A 30 4.14 11.58 -9.86
N CYS A 31 4.03 10.73 -8.86
CA CYS A 31 2.73 10.32 -8.32
C CYS A 31 2.07 11.46 -7.55
N VAL A 32 1.08 12.12 -8.16
CA VAL A 32 0.35 13.25 -7.56
C VAL A 32 -0.33 12.85 -6.25
N GLY A 33 -0.98 11.68 -6.23
CA GLY A 33 -1.68 11.17 -5.05
C GLY A 33 -0.78 10.64 -3.94
N LYS A 34 0.55 10.51 -4.20
CA LYS A 34 1.51 9.90 -3.25
C LYS A 34 1.06 8.54 -2.71
N ILE A 35 0.36 7.77 -3.55
CA ILE A 35 -0.21 6.48 -3.18
C ILE A 35 0.80 5.33 -3.23
N ARG A 36 1.95 5.54 -3.87
CA ARG A 36 3.00 4.53 -4.01
C ARG A 36 4.04 4.71 -2.93
N SER A 37 4.34 3.63 -2.23
CA SER A 37 5.31 3.59 -1.14
C SER A 37 6.39 2.56 -1.44
N PHE A 38 7.64 2.95 -1.25
CA PHE A 38 8.83 2.16 -1.48
C PHE A 38 9.87 2.46 -0.40
N GLY A 39 10.55 1.44 0.09
CA GLY A 39 11.61 1.60 1.10
C GLY A 39 12.21 0.26 1.50
N LEU A 40 13.16 0.31 2.41
CA LEU A 40 13.79 -0.88 2.96
C LEU A 40 12.86 -1.57 3.94
N ILE A 41 12.75 -2.88 3.80
CA ILE A 41 11.95 -3.76 4.66
C ILE A 41 12.80 -4.97 4.98
N PHE A 42 12.79 -5.39 6.23
CA PHE A 42 13.34 -6.67 6.64
C PHE A 42 12.26 -7.73 6.64
N TYR A 43 12.55 -8.85 6.02
CA TYR A 43 11.69 -10.01 5.98
C TYR A 43 12.29 -11.16 6.76
N ASP A 44 11.44 -11.90 7.46
CA ASP A 44 11.79 -13.21 8.03
C ASP A 44 11.91 -14.23 6.90
N MET A 45 13.13 -14.49 6.49
CA MET A 45 13.42 -15.36 5.34
C MET A 45 13.06 -16.83 5.60
N ASP A 46 13.05 -17.26 6.86
CA ASP A 46 12.70 -18.64 7.23
C ASP A 46 11.19 -18.90 7.07
N ARG A 47 10.36 -17.85 7.12
CA ARG A 47 8.90 -17.94 7.01
C ARG A 47 8.35 -17.55 5.63
N VAL A 48 9.21 -17.27 4.66
CA VAL A 48 8.77 -16.86 3.30
C VAL A 48 7.96 -17.95 2.62
N GLU A 49 8.37 -19.21 2.77
CA GLU A 49 7.65 -20.35 2.18
C GLU A 49 6.27 -20.51 2.79
N GLU A 50 6.16 -20.40 4.14
CA GLU A 50 4.89 -20.43 4.85
C GLU A 50 3.93 -19.33 4.33
N ALA A 51 4.43 -18.10 4.22
CA ALA A 51 3.64 -16.99 3.69
C ALA A 51 3.24 -17.17 2.21
N ALA A 52 4.10 -17.79 1.41
CA ALA A 52 3.80 -18.07 0.00
C ALA A 52 2.78 -19.21 -0.18
N LEU A 53 2.64 -20.09 0.79
CA LEU A 53 1.67 -21.22 0.77
C LEU A 53 0.32 -20.86 1.42
N ALA A 54 0.19 -19.69 2.02
CA ALA A 54 -1.05 -19.24 2.64
C ALA A 54 -2.19 -19.18 1.61
N ASP A 55 -3.43 -19.41 2.04
CA ASP A 55 -4.61 -19.27 1.21
C ASP A 55 -4.76 -17.82 0.73
N ASP A 56 -5.36 -17.62 -0.45
CA ASP A 56 -5.51 -16.30 -1.06
C ASP A 56 -6.22 -15.30 -0.13
N HIS A 57 -7.15 -15.77 0.68
CA HIS A 57 -7.86 -14.96 1.66
C HIS A 57 -6.92 -14.38 2.73
N ASP A 58 -5.93 -15.13 3.17
CA ASP A 58 -5.03 -14.78 4.29
C ASP A 58 -3.67 -14.29 3.80
N LEU A 59 -3.43 -14.33 2.49
CA LEU A 59 -2.14 -14.08 1.87
C LEU A 59 -1.55 -12.70 2.21
N VAL A 60 -2.37 -11.64 2.22
CA VAL A 60 -1.91 -10.28 2.54
C VAL A 60 -1.44 -10.19 3.99
N GLU A 61 -2.18 -10.81 4.91
CA GLU A 61 -1.80 -10.81 6.33
C GLU A 61 -0.57 -11.69 6.54
N ALA A 62 -0.48 -12.85 5.88
CA ALA A 62 0.72 -13.71 5.93
C ALA A 62 1.97 -12.98 5.41
N GLN A 63 1.85 -12.22 4.29
CA GLN A 63 2.94 -11.39 3.78
C GLN A 63 3.32 -10.24 4.73
N ARG A 64 2.36 -9.69 5.49
CA ARG A 64 2.65 -8.69 6.51
C ARG A 64 3.32 -9.30 7.74
N ASP A 65 2.95 -10.51 8.11
CA ASP A 65 3.46 -11.15 9.34
C ASP A 65 4.94 -11.45 9.28
N ILE A 66 5.47 -11.72 8.11
CA ILE A 66 6.91 -11.94 7.93
C ILE A 66 7.73 -10.65 7.84
N ILE A 67 7.10 -9.47 7.89
CA ILE A 67 7.81 -8.18 7.97
C ILE A 67 8.29 -7.96 9.40
N LEU A 68 9.60 -7.79 9.55
CA LEU A 68 10.28 -7.62 10.83
C LEU A 68 10.36 -6.14 11.24
N ASP A 69 10.36 -5.89 12.56
CA ASP A 69 10.51 -4.53 13.10
C ASP A 69 11.98 -4.09 13.02
N PRO A 70 12.32 -3.02 12.28
CA PRO A 70 13.70 -2.54 12.17
C PRO A 70 14.24 -1.92 13.47
N PHE A 71 13.41 -1.75 14.49
CA PHE A 71 13.81 -1.26 15.81
C PHE A 71 14.00 -2.37 16.83
N ASP A 72 13.64 -3.61 16.49
CA ASP A 72 13.81 -4.75 17.38
C ASP A 72 15.30 -5.11 17.49
N PRO A 73 15.87 -5.20 18.72
CA PRO A 73 17.27 -5.56 18.94
C PRO A 73 17.67 -6.93 18.37
N GLU A 74 16.77 -7.91 18.40
CA GLU A 74 17.02 -9.24 17.85
C GLU A 74 17.11 -9.20 16.31
N VAL A 75 16.23 -8.41 15.68
CA VAL A 75 16.26 -8.19 14.22
C VAL A 75 17.53 -7.46 13.81
N ILE A 76 17.94 -6.43 14.55
CA ILE A 76 19.18 -5.68 14.29
C ILE A 76 20.39 -6.61 14.42
N LYS A 77 20.42 -7.45 15.45
CA LYS A 77 21.49 -8.42 15.67
C LYS A 77 21.57 -9.43 14.52
N GLY A 78 20.44 -10.03 14.14
CA GLY A 78 20.38 -10.98 13.01
C GLY A 78 20.76 -10.34 11.68
N ALA A 79 20.37 -9.08 11.44
CA ALA A 79 20.76 -8.33 10.25
C ALA A 79 22.29 -8.14 10.20
N LYS A 80 22.94 -7.78 11.31
CA LYS A 80 24.40 -7.64 11.40
C LYS A 80 25.12 -8.95 11.19
N GLU A 81 24.63 -10.03 11.79
CA GLU A 81 25.17 -11.38 11.61
C GLU A 81 25.05 -11.84 10.16
N SER A 82 24.01 -11.40 9.44
CA SER A 82 23.80 -11.63 8.02
C SER A 82 24.63 -10.70 7.10
N GLY A 83 25.49 -9.83 7.67
CA GLY A 83 26.36 -8.93 6.91
C GLY A 83 25.69 -7.66 6.41
N ILE A 84 24.51 -7.29 6.89
CA ILE A 84 23.84 -6.03 6.57
C ILE A 84 24.56 -4.89 7.29
N SER A 85 24.97 -3.85 6.54
CA SER A 85 25.68 -2.69 7.11
C SER A 85 24.75 -1.81 7.97
N ASP A 86 25.36 -1.08 8.90
CA ASP A 86 24.62 -0.15 9.78
C ASP A 86 23.88 0.93 8.99
N ASP A 87 24.41 1.38 7.86
CA ASP A 87 23.74 2.37 6.98
C ASP A 87 22.39 1.86 6.45
N TRP A 88 22.29 0.57 6.14
CA TRP A 88 21.05 -0.04 5.67
C TRP A 88 20.05 -0.21 6.82
N ILE A 89 20.53 -0.54 8.01
CA ILE A 89 19.70 -0.62 9.21
C ILE A 89 19.12 0.75 9.53
N ASP A 90 19.97 1.79 9.54
CA ASP A 90 19.54 3.18 9.72
C ASP A 90 18.53 3.63 8.66
N ALA A 91 18.74 3.25 7.40
CA ALA A 91 17.83 3.57 6.32
C ALA A 91 16.46 2.86 6.49
N ALA A 92 16.45 1.62 6.95
CA ALA A 92 15.21 0.90 7.27
C ALA A 92 14.45 1.55 8.43
N GLN A 93 15.16 1.98 9.47
CA GLN A 93 14.57 2.66 10.64
C GLN A 93 14.00 4.04 10.28
N ARG A 94 14.66 4.78 9.38
CA ARG A 94 14.17 6.08 8.89
C ARG A 94 13.04 5.94 7.86
N SER A 95 12.88 4.76 7.25
CA SER A 95 11.84 4.51 6.26
C SER A 95 10.46 4.44 6.92
N PRO A 96 9.45 5.18 6.42
CA PRO A 96 8.10 5.08 6.94
C PRO A 96 7.38 3.78 6.53
N ILE A 97 7.98 2.93 5.69
CA ILE A 97 7.31 1.78 5.08
C ILE A 97 6.83 0.78 6.13
N TYR A 98 7.68 0.45 7.10
CA TYR A 98 7.29 -0.45 8.18
C TYR A 98 6.05 0.07 8.92
N GLN A 99 6.01 1.37 9.23
CA GLN A 99 4.87 1.99 9.92
C GLN A 99 3.60 1.91 9.07
N ILE A 100 3.69 2.26 7.78
CA ILE A 100 2.55 2.33 6.86
C ILE A 100 2.00 0.94 6.56
N VAL A 101 2.86 -0.06 6.40
CA VAL A 101 2.48 -1.41 5.97
C VAL A 101 2.10 -2.30 7.14
N LYS A 102 2.97 -2.38 8.17
CA LYS A 102 2.81 -3.33 9.29
C LYS A 102 2.03 -2.73 10.46
N LYS A 103 2.38 -1.52 10.93
CA LYS A 103 1.74 -0.94 12.13
C LYS A 103 0.39 -0.28 11.83
N TRP A 104 0.32 0.51 10.78
CA TRP A 104 -0.91 1.24 10.45
C TRP A 104 -1.80 0.51 9.44
N GLU A 105 -1.26 -0.44 8.71
CA GLU A 105 -1.94 -1.22 7.68
C GLU A 105 -2.70 -0.33 6.67
N LEU A 106 -2.07 0.78 6.28
CA LEU A 106 -2.63 1.75 5.34
C LEU A 106 -2.29 1.43 3.89
N ALA A 107 -1.29 0.58 3.65
CA ALA A 107 -0.84 0.20 2.33
C ALA A 107 -0.92 -1.31 2.11
N LEU A 108 -1.19 -1.67 0.88
CA LEU A 108 -1.39 -3.04 0.40
C LEU A 108 -0.41 -3.35 -0.73
N PRO A 109 0.03 -4.60 -0.89
CA PRO A 109 0.76 -5.03 -2.07
C PRO A 109 -0.15 -4.97 -3.30
N LEU A 110 0.45 -4.92 -4.49
CA LEU A 110 -0.28 -5.07 -5.74
C LEU A 110 -0.16 -6.52 -6.21
N HIS A 111 -1.30 -7.13 -6.54
CA HIS A 111 -1.38 -8.51 -7.00
C HIS A 111 -0.68 -9.51 -6.08
N PRO A 112 -1.08 -9.58 -4.79
CA PRO A 112 -0.48 -10.50 -3.83
C PRO A 112 -0.63 -11.98 -4.24
N GLU A 113 -1.63 -12.32 -5.07
CA GLU A 113 -1.87 -13.66 -5.63
C GLU A 113 -0.69 -14.22 -6.45
N PHE A 114 0.21 -13.35 -6.92
CA PHE A 114 1.46 -13.80 -7.57
C PHE A 114 2.50 -14.33 -6.58
N ARG A 115 2.24 -14.22 -5.27
CA ARG A 115 3.04 -14.81 -4.19
C ARG A 115 4.52 -14.42 -4.20
N THR A 116 4.82 -13.23 -4.70
CA THR A 116 6.16 -12.63 -4.64
C THR A 116 6.29 -11.77 -3.40
N LEU A 117 7.49 -11.68 -2.83
CA LEU A 117 7.75 -10.74 -1.74
C LEU A 117 7.56 -9.30 -2.23
N PRO A 118 6.61 -8.54 -1.66
CA PRO A 118 6.32 -7.21 -2.13
C PRO A 118 7.38 -6.21 -1.65
N SER A 119 8.00 -5.48 -2.57
CA SER A 119 8.86 -4.32 -2.28
C SER A 119 8.17 -3.00 -2.50
N LEU A 120 7.00 -3.02 -3.11
CA LEU A 120 6.17 -1.87 -3.44
C LEU A 120 4.81 -2.04 -2.80
N PHE A 121 4.33 -0.96 -2.17
CA PHE A 121 3.03 -0.93 -1.52
C PHE A 121 2.23 0.27 -2.01
N TYR A 122 0.93 0.12 -2.03
CA TYR A 122 -0.01 1.10 -2.53
C TYR A 122 -1.04 1.45 -1.48
N ILE A 123 -1.24 2.73 -1.26
CA ILE A 123 -2.35 3.24 -0.47
C ILE A 123 -3.55 3.35 -1.41
N PRO A 124 -4.62 2.56 -1.23
CA PRO A 124 -5.80 2.65 -2.09
C PRO A 124 -6.36 4.07 -2.12
N PRO A 125 -6.68 4.63 -3.32
CA PRO A 125 -7.11 6.02 -3.42
C PRO A 125 -8.51 6.23 -2.84
N LEU A 126 -8.66 7.23 -1.97
CA LEU A 126 -9.96 7.69 -1.44
C LEU A 126 -10.57 8.85 -2.27
N ALA A 127 -9.76 9.55 -3.06
CA ALA A 127 -10.20 10.73 -3.79
C ALA A 127 -11.36 10.48 -4.78
N PRO A 128 -11.36 9.40 -5.58
CA PRO A 128 -12.50 9.06 -6.44
C PRO A 128 -13.79 8.83 -5.63
N ILE A 129 -13.68 8.20 -4.46
CA ILE A 129 -14.80 7.92 -3.57
C ILE A 129 -15.41 9.23 -3.08
N THR A 130 -14.58 10.15 -2.59
CA THR A 130 -15.05 11.44 -2.06
C THR A 130 -15.56 12.37 -3.15
N THR A 131 -15.00 12.33 -4.36
CA THR A 131 -15.41 13.17 -5.48
C THR A 131 -16.73 12.70 -6.11
N SER A 132 -16.96 11.39 -6.15
CA SER A 132 -18.18 10.80 -6.71
C SER A 132 -19.36 10.91 -5.75
N ALA A 133 -19.10 11.08 -4.46
CA ALA A 133 -20.13 11.32 -3.44
C ALA A 133 -21.00 12.54 -3.70
N GLY A 134 -20.54 13.49 -4.51
CA GLY A 134 -21.28 14.71 -4.88
C GLY A 134 -21.98 14.68 -6.23
N LYS A 135 -22.04 13.55 -6.94
CA LYS A 135 -22.65 13.46 -8.28
C LYS A 135 -23.75 12.43 -8.31
N ASN A 136 -24.98 12.91 -8.34
CA ASN A 136 -26.18 12.13 -8.65
C ASN A 136 -26.19 11.78 -10.14
N THR A 137 -25.51 10.73 -10.57
CA THR A 137 -25.72 10.11 -11.86
C THR A 137 -25.85 8.61 -11.70
N PRO A 138 -27.07 8.05 -11.73
CA PRO A 138 -27.27 6.62 -11.73
C PRO A 138 -27.00 6.09 -13.14
N THR A 139 -25.77 5.76 -13.43
CA THR A 139 -25.44 4.89 -14.56
C THR A 139 -25.09 3.52 -14.02
N GLY A 140 -25.60 2.45 -14.63
CA GLY A 140 -25.48 1.09 -14.14
C GLY A 140 -24.05 0.57 -13.95
N ASP A 141 -23.04 1.35 -14.37
CA ASP A 141 -21.61 1.12 -14.23
C ASP A 141 -20.98 2.04 -13.16
N ASP A 142 -21.79 2.80 -12.41
CA ASP A 142 -21.26 3.71 -11.40
C ASP A 142 -20.71 2.96 -10.19
N ILE A 143 -19.41 2.79 -10.24
CA ILE A 143 -18.58 2.15 -9.23
C ILE A 143 -18.56 2.97 -7.91
N PHE A 144 -19.00 4.25 -7.93
CA PHE A 144 -18.83 5.24 -6.87
C PHE A 144 -20.08 6.10 -6.61
N GLY A 145 -21.29 5.54 -6.65
CA GLY A 145 -22.51 6.31 -6.41
C GLY A 145 -22.82 6.57 -4.93
N MET A 146 -23.03 7.83 -4.59
CA MET A 146 -23.79 8.25 -3.38
C MET A 146 -25.01 9.05 -3.80
N ASP A 147 -26.12 8.81 -3.14
CA ASP A 147 -27.41 9.38 -3.50
C ASP A 147 -27.64 10.83 -3.03
N GLU A 148 -26.73 11.41 -2.19
CA GLU A 148 -26.84 12.80 -1.74
C GLU A 148 -25.45 13.42 -1.48
N PRO A 149 -25.19 14.68 -1.92
CA PRO A 149 -24.03 15.43 -1.48
C PRO A 149 -24.21 15.82 -0.03
N SER A 150 -23.48 15.20 0.87
CA SER A 150 -23.42 15.69 2.23
C SER A 150 -22.49 16.92 2.26
N ASP A 151 -23.04 18.11 2.53
CA ASP A 151 -22.27 19.31 2.90
C ASP A 151 -21.54 19.14 4.25
N GLY A 152 -21.51 17.91 4.75
CA GLY A 152 -20.90 17.55 6.01
C GLY A 152 -19.40 17.29 5.92
N PRO A 153 -18.73 17.34 7.06
CA PRO A 153 -17.31 16.99 7.13
C PRO A 153 -17.13 15.52 6.78
N LEU A 154 -16.27 15.25 5.82
CA LEU A 154 -15.78 13.91 5.43
C LEU A 154 -16.46 12.73 6.11
N LEU A 155 -16.96 11.85 5.26
CA LEU A 155 -17.41 10.49 5.51
C LEU A 155 -17.13 9.95 6.90
N SER A 156 -18.18 9.71 7.66
CA SER A 156 -18.07 8.94 8.89
C SER A 156 -17.70 7.49 8.59
N LEU A 157 -17.11 6.80 9.55
CA LEU A 157 -16.79 5.37 9.42
C LEU A 157 -18.04 4.53 9.10
N ASP A 158 -19.21 4.97 9.58
CA ASP A 158 -20.53 4.33 9.35
C ASP A 158 -21.02 4.53 7.91
N GLU A 159 -20.58 5.59 7.25
CA GLU A 159 -20.96 5.90 5.88
C GLU A 159 -20.20 5.06 4.85
N LEU A 160 -19.02 4.52 5.20
CA LEU A 160 -18.25 3.69 4.28
C LEU A 160 -19.05 2.45 3.81
N GLY A 161 -19.95 1.94 4.62
CA GLY A 161 -20.86 0.86 4.24
C GLY A 161 -21.95 1.24 3.23
N LYS A 162 -22.20 2.55 3.06
CA LYS A 162 -23.19 3.10 2.12
C LYS A 162 -22.60 3.44 0.76
N PHE A 163 -21.27 3.45 0.66
CA PHE A 163 -20.58 3.73 -0.60
C PHE A 163 -20.61 2.53 -1.54
N ARG A 164 -20.88 2.77 -2.79
CA ARG A 164 -20.57 1.84 -3.86
C ARG A 164 -19.06 1.93 -4.17
N VAL A 165 -18.25 1.49 -3.24
CA VAL A 165 -16.82 1.30 -3.50
C VAL A 165 -16.69 0.04 -4.38
N PRO A 166 -15.87 0.02 -5.43
CA PRO A 166 -15.63 -1.19 -6.20
C PRO A 166 -14.76 -2.15 -5.39
N LEU A 167 -15.27 -2.61 -4.24
CA LEU A 167 -14.51 -3.46 -3.33
C LEU A 167 -14.00 -4.71 -4.02
N LYS A 168 -14.82 -5.32 -4.87
CA LYS A 168 -14.41 -6.49 -5.66
C LYS A 168 -13.23 -6.20 -6.57
N TYR A 169 -13.27 -5.05 -7.27
CA TYR A 169 -12.16 -4.64 -8.13
C TYR A 169 -10.90 -4.32 -7.33
N LEU A 170 -11.03 -3.57 -6.24
CA LEU A 170 -9.89 -3.28 -5.36
C LEU A 170 -9.36 -4.55 -4.69
N ALA A 171 -10.24 -5.47 -4.29
CA ALA A 171 -9.85 -6.74 -3.72
C ALA A 171 -9.09 -7.63 -4.72
N SER A 172 -9.49 -7.63 -5.99
CA SER A 172 -8.74 -8.35 -7.02
C SER A 172 -7.35 -7.76 -7.29
N MET A 173 -7.14 -6.46 -7.05
CA MET A 173 -5.84 -5.82 -7.25
C MET A 173 -4.93 -5.88 -6.01
N PHE A 174 -5.50 -5.74 -4.82
CA PHE A 174 -4.73 -5.48 -3.60
C PHE A 174 -4.93 -6.51 -2.49
N GLY A 175 -5.89 -7.41 -2.64
CA GLY A 175 -6.31 -8.31 -1.57
C GLY A 175 -6.37 -9.79 -1.96
N ALA A 176 -5.87 -10.18 -3.13
CA ALA A 176 -6.06 -11.56 -3.64
C ALA A 176 -7.55 -12.00 -3.59
N GLY A 177 -8.48 -11.07 -3.85
CA GLY A 177 -9.92 -11.31 -3.77
C GLY A 177 -10.55 -11.08 -2.39
N ASN A 178 -9.78 -10.82 -1.33
CA ASN A 178 -10.28 -10.55 0.01
C ASN A 178 -10.77 -9.09 0.13
N GLU A 179 -12.10 -8.90 0.14
CA GLU A 179 -12.73 -7.59 0.28
C GLU A 179 -12.56 -7.00 1.69
N GLU A 180 -12.44 -7.84 2.72
CA GLU A 180 -12.37 -7.38 4.11
C GLU A 180 -11.05 -6.66 4.39
N VAL A 181 -9.93 -7.17 3.87
CA VAL A 181 -8.61 -6.53 4.00
C VAL A 181 -8.62 -5.14 3.39
N VAL A 182 -9.21 -4.99 2.20
CA VAL A 182 -9.32 -3.70 1.52
C VAL A 182 -10.23 -2.75 2.28
N LYS A 183 -11.38 -3.22 2.73
CA LYS A 183 -12.33 -2.44 3.53
C LYS A 183 -11.67 -1.94 4.83
N LYS A 184 -10.97 -2.81 5.54
CA LYS A 184 -10.22 -2.47 6.76
C LYS A 184 -9.17 -1.38 6.50
N THR A 185 -8.43 -1.50 5.40
CA THR A 185 -7.45 -0.49 4.99
C THR A 185 -8.08 0.85 4.66
N LEU A 186 -9.20 0.88 3.93
CA LEU A 186 -9.93 2.11 3.61
C LEU A 186 -10.50 2.79 4.87
N LEU A 187 -11.04 2.02 5.81
CA LEU A 187 -11.53 2.54 7.10
C LEU A 187 -10.40 3.21 7.90
N ARG A 188 -9.22 2.59 7.95
CA ARG A 188 -8.05 3.17 8.62
C ARG A 188 -7.57 4.45 7.97
N GLN A 189 -7.58 4.51 6.64
CA GLN A 189 -7.25 5.75 5.91
C GLN A 189 -8.21 6.89 6.23
N LEU A 190 -9.51 6.59 6.33
CA LEU A 190 -10.51 7.57 6.74
C LEU A 190 -10.24 8.06 8.16
N ALA A 191 -9.98 7.15 9.09
CA ALA A 191 -9.64 7.51 10.48
C ALA A 191 -8.42 8.45 10.56
N VAL A 192 -7.36 8.15 9.80
CA VAL A 192 -6.17 9.02 9.72
C VAL A 192 -6.50 10.40 9.13
N ARG A 193 -7.36 10.45 8.12
CA ARG A 193 -7.82 11.73 7.55
C ARG A 193 -8.62 12.55 8.55
N HIS A 194 -9.56 11.95 9.27
CA HIS A 194 -10.32 12.62 10.31
C HIS A 194 -9.41 13.18 11.40
N TYR A 195 -8.50 12.36 11.89
CA TYR A 195 -7.51 12.80 12.88
C TYR A 195 -6.64 13.96 12.38
N SER A 196 -6.12 13.86 11.15
CA SER A 196 -5.30 14.93 10.57
C SER A 196 -6.05 16.25 10.37
N ARG A 197 -7.37 16.22 10.24
CA ARG A 197 -8.20 17.43 10.16
C ARG A 197 -8.47 18.01 11.52
N SER A 198 -8.79 17.20 12.52
CA SER A 198 -9.06 17.70 13.88
C SER A 198 -7.87 18.47 14.46
N ILE A 199 -6.63 18.05 14.13
CA ILE A 199 -5.40 18.75 14.56
C ILE A 199 -5.15 20.06 13.80
N ARG A 200 -5.66 20.22 12.56
CA ARG A 200 -5.39 21.41 11.73
C ARG A 200 -6.41 22.53 11.91
N VAL A 201 -7.49 22.29 12.63
CA VAL A 201 -8.59 23.23 12.82
C VAL A 201 -8.44 23.97 14.18
N ASP A 202 -7.56 23.50 15.06
CA ASP A 202 -7.16 24.18 16.30
C ASP A 202 -5.92 25.07 16.07
#